data_2d04d21f6374b2646707c632f609d6f4
#
_entry.id   2d04d21f6374b2646707c632f609d6f4
#
_cell.length_a   1.000
_cell.length_b   1.000
_cell.length_c   1.000
_cell.angle_alpha   90.00
_cell.angle_beta   90.00
_cell.angle_gamma   90.00
#
_symmetry.space_group_name_H-M   'P 1'
#
loop_
_entity.id
_entity.type
_entity.pdbx_description
1 polymer ?
#
loop_
_entity_poly.entity_id
_entity_poly.type
_entity_poly.pdbx_seq_one_letter_code
_entity_poly.pdbx_strand_id
1 'polypeptide(L)'
;MLNNFKPETYEAFMANEFTIIDKERNEVPFNLNKAQENFLYNLTGLNNVLKNRKQGISSVSLGIAVTKFLMGKNERCVSVSFIDSSAHQQLQRAKHFLESYQRINGVRMPLKYDNKSEWVYAPTDEMGNVLYTNTLRVGSAKSKSFGRGDDITFLHITEAAFAGDLEALLSGIGEAVTTDSITILETTANGYDQFKHHWDETEAGRTTYKNFFYDPFWTYSKEFVEAKRANLGRLGAQEYPYTAKEAFLTSGLPYFDHVAMMSYEEKVRDIKPVDIPLNKDMFKLYRKLRRGEFIMFFLDTAGEGSDLNSGQGLSKDYLDVPINLSYEGSVIDVTPQLKIALEWIYEQTGVKPVVAYETNNGGGYELERLNRLNTNQKFTVYRQYMLNPQTKRLERTDKLGWNTNSATRPAMLAGIEEVVNNGLVTLYHTPTVTQMFSFVKHKTNSGWRAEAESGSHDDEIMSLAGVWQMHGTEKPPEVYDDEVTSTGDISSLIYG
;
A
#
# COMPACT_ATOMS: atom_id res chain seq x y z
N MET A 1 -10.99 8.46 -26.45
CA MET A 1 -12.28 7.77 -26.62
C MET A 1 -12.04 6.54 -27.49
N LEU A 2 -12.64 5.42 -27.14
CA LEU A 2 -12.53 4.17 -27.90
C LEU A 2 -13.38 4.32 -29.19
N ASN A 3 -12.77 4.71 -30.29
CA ASN A 3 -13.49 5.11 -31.51
C ASN A 3 -14.32 3.99 -32.18
N ASN A 4 -14.03 2.71 -31.88
CA ASN A 4 -14.69 1.57 -32.50
C ASN A 4 -15.36 0.61 -31.50
N PHE A 5 -15.39 0.92 -30.22
CA PHE A 5 -16.05 0.11 -29.19
C PHE A 5 -17.50 0.57 -29.01
N LYS A 6 -18.44 -0.30 -29.31
CA LYS A 6 -19.90 -0.07 -29.16
C LYS A 6 -20.43 -1.06 -28.11
N PRO A 7 -20.66 -0.65 -26.85
CA PRO A 7 -21.10 -1.54 -25.78
C PRO A 7 -22.31 -2.40 -26.16
N GLU A 8 -23.31 -1.81 -26.81
CA GLU A 8 -24.55 -2.51 -27.26
C GLU A 8 -24.27 -3.63 -28.24
N THR A 9 -23.26 -3.52 -29.08
CA THR A 9 -22.85 -4.58 -29.99
C THR A 9 -22.24 -5.75 -29.25
N TYR A 10 -21.39 -5.48 -28.24
CA TYR A 10 -20.77 -6.52 -27.43
C TYR A 10 -21.76 -7.21 -26.51
N GLU A 11 -22.70 -6.46 -25.91
CA GLU A 11 -23.77 -7.01 -25.09
C GLU A 11 -24.66 -7.95 -25.94
N ALA A 12 -25.15 -7.47 -27.10
CA ALA A 12 -25.99 -8.28 -27.99
C ALA A 12 -25.26 -9.53 -28.49
N PHE A 13 -23.95 -9.41 -28.81
CA PHE A 13 -23.18 -10.56 -29.25
C PHE A 13 -23.02 -11.58 -28.11
N MET A 14 -22.66 -11.16 -26.92
CA MET A 14 -22.53 -12.06 -25.77
C MET A 14 -23.84 -12.75 -25.41
N ALA A 15 -24.96 -12.02 -25.45
CA ALA A 15 -26.30 -12.59 -25.15
C ALA A 15 -26.77 -13.61 -26.18
N ASN A 16 -26.43 -13.40 -27.46
CA ASN A 16 -26.90 -14.27 -28.55
C ASN A 16 -25.94 -15.44 -28.83
N GLU A 17 -24.64 -15.26 -28.61
CA GLU A 17 -23.61 -16.18 -29.07
C GLU A 17 -22.91 -16.95 -27.95
N PHE A 18 -23.05 -16.50 -26.70
CA PHE A 18 -22.42 -17.16 -25.56
C PHE A 18 -23.44 -17.67 -24.55
N THR A 19 -23.08 -18.76 -23.89
CA THR A 19 -23.82 -19.29 -22.77
C THR A 19 -22.92 -19.27 -21.52
N ILE A 20 -23.56 -19.25 -20.36
CA ILE A 20 -22.92 -19.40 -19.05
C ILE A 20 -23.65 -20.47 -18.23
N ILE A 21 -22.97 -21.01 -17.25
CA ILE A 21 -23.61 -21.87 -16.24
C ILE A 21 -24.06 -20.99 -15.07
N ASP A 22 -25.37 -20.96 -14.81
CA ASP A 22 -25.97 -20.18 -13.73
C ASP A 22 -25.73 -20.81 -12.34
N LYS A 23 -26.28 -20.22 -11.29
CA LYS A 23 -26.16 -20.71 -9.91
C LYS A 23 -26.91 -22.01 -9.68
N GLU A 24 -27.94 -22.27 -10.45
CA GLU A 24 -28.77 -23.48 -10.48
C GLU A 24 -28.17 -24.58 -11.36
N ARG A 25 -26.97 -24.35 -11.94
CA ARG A 25 -26.23 -25.24 -12.85
C ARG A 25 -26.90 -25.45 -14.23
N ASN A 26 -27.77 -24.54 -14.64
CA ASN A 26 -28.32 -24.55 -15.96
C ASN A 26 -27.40 -23.80 -16.92
N GLU A 27 -27.36 -24.26 -18.17
CA GLU A 27 -26.75 -23.51 -19.26
C GLU A 27 -27.76 -22.48 -19.79
N VAL A 28 -27.42 -21.19 -19.68
CA VAL A 28 -28.28 -20.07 -20.03
C VAL A 28 -27.54 -19.08 -20.93
N PRO A 29 -28.25 -18.26 -21.77
CA PRO A 29 -27.59 -17.18 -22.50
C PRO A 29 -26.82 -16.24 -21.60
N PHE A 30 -25.70 -15.68 -22.08
CA PHE A 30 -24.90 -14.77 -21.32
C PHE A 30 -25.52 -13.36 -21.26
N ASN A 31 -26.63 -13.23 -20.57
CA ASN A 31 -27.23 -11.94 -20.25
C ASN A 31 -26.43 -11.27 -19.12
N LEU A 32 -26.08 -9.99 -19.33
CA LEU A 32 -25.31 -9.25 -18.34
C LEU A 32 -26.16 -8.92 -17.10
N ASN A 33 -25.54 -9.03 -15.92
CA ASN A 33 -26.13 -8.48 -14.71
C ASN A 33 -25.83 -6.96 -14.61
N LYS A 34 -26.47 -6.27 -13.66
CA LYS A 34 -26.33 -4.80 -13.49
C LYS A 34 -24.89 -4.31 -13.36
N ALA A 35 -24.03 -5.04 -12.65
CA ALA A 35 -22.63 -4.67 -12.49
C ALA A 35 -21.84 -4.82 -13.80
N GLN A 36 -22.08 -5.90 -14.53
CA GLN A 36 -21.46 -6.18 -15.82
C GLN A 36 -21.92 -5.18 -16.89
N GLU A 37 -23.21 -4.87 -16.95
CA GLU A 37 -23.79 -3.86 -17.84
C GLU A 37 -23.20 -2.49 -17.54
N ASN A 38 -23.22 -2.05 -16.26
CA ASN A 38 -22.62 -0.79 -15.85
C ASN A 38 -21.14 -0.72 -16.25
N PHE A 39 -20.38 -1.79 -16.05
CA PHE A 39 -18.97 -1.84 -16.43
C PHE A 39 -18.78 -1.69 -17.94
N LEU A 40 -19.50 -2.49 -18.73
CA LEU A 40 -19.40 -2.50 -20.19
C LEU A 40 -19.70 -1.12 -20.79
N TYR A 41 -20.78 -0.45 -20.33
CA TYR A 41 -21.21 0.84 -20.84
C TYR A 41 -20.37 2.04 -20.38
N ASN A 42 -19.58 1.87 -19.32
CA ASN A 42 -18.71 2.93 -18.79
C ASN A 42 -17.23 2.66 -19.02
N LEU A 43 -16.88 1.62 -19.74
CA LEU A 43 -15.52 1.20 -20.05
C LEU A 43 -14.74 2.30 -20.77
N THR A 44 -13.47 2.45 -20.42
CA THR A 44 -12.52 3.36 -21.08
C THR A 44 -11.32 2.59 -21.62
N GLY A 45 -10.32 3.28 -22.15
CA GLY A 45 -9.06 2.65 -22.57
C GLY A 45 -8.33 1.97 -21.41
N LEU A 46 -8.32 2.59 -20.22
CA LEU A 46 -7.59 2.11 -19.05
C LEU A 46 -8.53 2.04 -17.83
N ASN A 47 -8.68 0.88 -17.23
CA ASN A 47 -9.69 0.63 -16.21
C ASN A 47 -9.13 -0.17 -15.03
N ASN A 48 -9.31 0.35 -13.81
CA ASN A 48 -9.11 -0.38 -12.56
C ASN A 48 -10.47 -0.82 -12.02
N VAL A 49 -10.60 -2.09 -11.68
CA VAL A 49 -11.84 -2.64 -11.13
C VAL A 49 -11.57 -3.33 -9.79
N LEU A 50 -11.98 -2.67 -8.73
CA LEU A 50 -12.06 -3.24 -7.40
C LEU A 50 -13.46 -3.80 -7.19
N LYS A 51 -13.58 -5.06 -6.85
CA LYS A 51 -14.88 -5.72 -6.79
C LYS A 51 -15.03 -6.64 -5.59
N ASN A 52 -16.25 -6.79 -5.13
CA ASN A 52 -16.65 -7.92 -4.30
C ASN A 52 -16.58 -9.23 -5.12
N ARG A 53 -16.41 -10.35 -4.44
CA ARG A 53 -16.39 -11.66 -5.10
C ARG A 53 -17.72 -11.97 -5.81
N LYS A 54 -17.64 -12.71 -6.92
CA LYS A 54 -18.79 -13.21 -7.72
C LYS A 54 -19.65 -12.12 -8.38
N GLN A 55 -19.10 -10.94 -8.64
CA GLN A 55 -19.79 -9.88 -9.43
C GLN A 55 -19.85 -10.19 -10.94
N GLY A 56 -19.06 -11.17 -11.40
CA GLY A 56 -19.04 -11.56 -12.81
C GLY A 56 -18.18 -10.68 -13.72
N ILE A 57 -17.41 -9.73 -13.16
CA ILE A 57 -16.55 -8.82 -13.96
C ILE A 57 -15.52 -9.61 -14.79
N SER A 58 -14.86 -10.61 -14.21
CA SER A 58 -13.94 -11.47 -14.97
C SER A 58 -14.63 -12.18 -16.14
N SER A 59 -15.94 -12.47 -16.02
CA SER A 59 -16.71 -13.11 -17.10
C SER A 59 -17.00 -12.15 -18.23
N VAL A 60 -17.44 -10.92 -17.94
CA VAL A 60 -17.69 -9.91 -18.98
C VAL A 60 -16.40 -9.46 -19.64
N SER A 61 -15.31 -9.28 -18.88
CA SER A 61 -13.99 -8.93 -19.43
C SER A 61 -13.50 -10.00 -20.43
N LEU A 62 -13.63 -11.27 -20.06
CA LEU A 62 -13.28 -12.37 -20.96
C LEU A 62 -14.26 -12.48 -22.14
N GLY A 63 -15.56 -12.22 -21.92
CA GLY A 63 -16.55 -12.13 -22.98
C GLY A 63 -16.20 -11.07 -24.03
N ILE A 64 -15.74 -9.89 -23.58
CA ILE A 64 -15.23 -8.83 -24.48
C ILE A 64 -14.03 -9.34 -25.28
N ALA A 65 -13.05 -10.00 -24.63
CA ALA A 65 -11.87 -10.55 -25.30
C ALA A 65 -12.24 -11.56 -26.40
N VAL A 66 -13.12 -12.51 -26.08
CA VAL A 66 -13.57 -13.54 -27.04
C VAL A 66 -14.40 -12.91 -28.17
N THR A 67 -15.25 -11.93 -27.87
CA THR A 67 -16.02 -11.19 -28.89
C THR A 67 -15.07 -10.44 -29.83
N LYS A 68 -14.06 -9.73 -29.32
CA LYS A 68 -13.05 -9.07 -30.18
C LYS A 68 -12.29 -10.07 -31.04
N PHE A 69 -11.91 -11.22 -30.47
CA PHE A 69 -11.25 -12.29 -31.19
C PHE A 69 -12.12 -12.85 -32.35
N LEU A 70 -13.44 -12.98 -32.15
CA LEU A 70 -14.36 -13.53 -33.14
C LEU A 70 -14.79 -12.51 -34.22
N MET A 71 -15.07 -11.26 -33.81
CA MET A 71 -15.64 -10.23 -34.70
C MET A 71 -14.60 -9.30 -35.32
N GLY A 72 -13.45 -9.12 -34.64
CA GLY A 72 -12.46 -8.14 -35.03
C GLY A 72 -11.54 -8.59 -36.17
N LYS A 73 -10.66 -7.68 -36.58
CA LYS A 73 -9.57 -7.97 -37.53
C LYS A 73 -8.26 -7.46 -36.95
N ASN A 74 -7.22 -8.31 -36.99
CA ASN A 74 -5.89 -8.04 -36.40
C ASN A 74 -5.96 -7.78 -34.88
N GLU A 75 -6.90 -8.44 -34.21
CA GLU A 75 -7.05 -8.32 -32.76
C GLU A 75 -6.04 -9.22 -32.04
N ARG A 76 -5.41 -8.64 -31.01
CA ARG A 76 -4.48 -9.34 -30.12
C ARG A 76 -4.96 -9.20 -28.70
N CYS A 77 -5.73 -10.19 -28.25
CA CYS A 77 -6.37 -10.22 -26.94
C CYS A 77 -5.55 -11.07 -25.99
N VAL A 78 -5.31 -10.52 -24.80
CA VAL A 78 -4.55 -11.17 -23.72
C VAL A 78 -5.38 -11.13 -22.45
N SER A 79 -5.59 -12.29 -21.80
CA SER A 79 -6.21 -12.40 -20.48
C SER A 79 -5.32 -13.23 -19.57
N VAL A 80 -4.83 -12.63 -18.47
CA VAL A 80 -3.88 -13.25 -17.57
C VAL A 80 -4.26 -13.14 -16.11
N SER A 81 -3.76 -14.07 -15.30
CA SER A 81 -3.89 -14.08 -13.85
C SER A 81 -2.55 -14.35 -13.18
N PHE A 82 -2.33 -13.75 -12.01
CA PHE A 82 -1.21 -14.09 -11.13
C PHE A 82 -1.46 -15.35 -10.29
N ILE A 83 -2.71 -15.79 -10.20
CA ILE A 83 -3.12 -17.01 -9.49
C ILE A 83 -3.36 -18.11 -10.52
N ASP A 84 -2.58 -19.19 -10.46
CA ASP A 84 -2.62 -20.27 -11.45
C ASP A 84 -3.99 -20.96 -11.55
N SER A 85 -4.70 -21.12 -10.43
CA SER A 85 -6.08 -21.65 -10.44
C SER A 85 -7.06 -20.72 -11.14
N SER A 86 -6.92 -19.41 -10.97
CA SER A 86 -7.71 -18.40 -11.67
C SER A 86 -7.39 -18.38 -13.17
N ALA A 87 -6.12 -18.49 -13.56
CA ALA A 87 -5.72 -18.63 -14.96
C ALA A 87 -6.37 -19.84 -15.63
N HIS A 88 -6.38 -20.97 -14.94
CA HIS A 88 -7.07 -22.18 -15.44
C HIS A 88 -8.58 -21.97 -15.61
N GLN A 89 -9.24 -21.35 -14.63
CA GLN A 89 -10.67 -21.04 -14.71
C GLN A 89 -11.00 -20.09 -15.87
N GLN A 90 -10.16 -19.07 -16.12
CA GLN A 90 -10.29 -18.16 -17.25
C GLN A 90 -10.22 -18.93 -18.57
N LEU A 91 -9.25 -19.82 -18.73
CA LEU A 91 -9.11 -20.64 -19.92
C LEU A 91 -10.32 -21.54 -20.16
N GLN A 92 -10.85 -22.21 -19.13
CA GLN A 92 -12.05 -23.03 -19.25
C GLN A 92 -13.27 -22.20 -19.66
N ARG A 93 -13.41 -21.01 -19.11
CA ARG A 93 -14.51 -20.09 -19.47
C ARG A 93 -14.39 -19.60 -20.91
N ALA A 94 -13.19 -19.25 -21.36
CA ALA A 94 -12.96 -18.85 -22.75
C ALA A 94 -13.28 -19.98 -23.73
N LYS A 95 -12.90 -21.23 -23.40
CA LYS A 95 -13.28 -22.42 -24.18
C LYS A 95 -14.78 -22.59 -24.24
N HIS A 96 -15.48 -22.46 -23.12
CA HIS A 96 -16.94 -22.56 -23.10
C HIS A 96 -17.62 -21.52 -23.99
N PHE A 97 -17.15 -20.25 -24.01
CA PHE A 97 -17.66 -19.21 -24.91
C PHE A 97 -17.43 -19.57 -26.38
N LEU A 98 -16.23 -20.06 -26.73
CA LEU A 98 -15.96 -20.45 -28.10
C LEU A 98 -16.81 -21.68 -28.53
N GLU A 99 -16.95 -22.66 -27.66
CA GLU A 99 -17.78 -23.85 -27.91
C GLU A 99 -19.26 -23.49 -28.04
N SER A 100 -19.79 -22.58 -27.20
CA SER A 100 -21.17 -22.11 -27.35
C SER A 100 -21.40 -21.36 -28.66
N TYR A 101 -20.46 -20.47 -29.04
CA TYR A 101 -20.50 -19.80 -30.35
C TYR A 101 -20.53 -20.80 -31.50
N GLN A 102 -19.65 -21.79 -31.53
CA GLN A 102 -19.60 -22.80 -32.58
C GLN A 102 -20.87 -23.64 -32.63
N ARG A 103 -21.43 -24.01 -31.49
CA ARG A 103 -22.64 -24.79 -31.39
C ARG A 103 -23.88 -24.00 -31.84
N ILE A 104 -24.02 -22.76 -31.41
CA ILE A 104 -25.17 -21.90 -31.74
C ILE A 104 -25.19 -21.62 -33.25
N ASN A 105 -24.04 -21.36 -33.84
CA ASN A 105 -23.94 -21.04 -35.29
C ASN A 105 -23.77 -22.26 -36.19
N GLY A 106 -23.63 -23.46 -35.65
CA GLY A 106 -23.42 -24.66 -36.45
C GLY A 106 -22.09 -24.65 -37.22
N VAL A 107 -21.08 -23.94 -36.72
CA VAL A 107 -19.78 -23.76 -37.36
C VAL A 107 -18.65 -24.30 -36.49
N ARG A 108 -17.57 -24.72 -37.15
CA ARG A 108 -16.32 -24.99 -36.45
C ARG A 108 -15.29 -23.94 -36.85
N MET A 109 -14.76 -23.19 -35.91
CA MET A 109 -13.73 -22.18 -36.17
C MET A 109 -12.46 -22.87 -36.69
N PRO A 110 -11.95 -22.51 -37.86
CA PRO A 110 -10.72 -23.08 -38.42
C PRO A 110 -9.51 -22.39 -37.75
N LEU A 111 -9.24 -22.74 -36.51
CA LEU A 111 -8.09 -22.19 -35.77
C LEU A 111 -6.79 -22.73 -36.36
N LYS A 112 -5.88 -21.84 -36.74
CA LYS A 112 -4.54 -22.18 -37.22
C LYS A 112 -3.68 -22.76 -36.08
N TYR A 113 -3.91 -22.26 -34.85
CA TYR A 113 -3.32 -22.72 -33.62
C TYR A 113 -4.42 -22.87 -32.57
N ASP A 114 -4.43 -24.01 -31.89
CA ASP A 114 -5.32 -24.32 -30.76
C ASP A 114 -4.47 -25.09 -29.73
N ASN A 115 -3.70 -24.35 -28.96
CA ASN A 115 -2.94 -24.93 -27.86
C ASN A 115 -3.56 -24.61 -26.51
N LYS A 116 -2.93 -25.05 -25.41
CA LYS A 116 -3.46 -24.91 -24.04
C LYS A 116 -3.65 -23.45 -23.58
N SER A 117 -3.08 -22.47 -24.26
CA SER A 117 -3.06 -21.07 -23.79
C SER A 117 -3.25 -20.04 -24.91
N GLU A 118 -3.26 -20.44 -26.16
CA GLU A 118 -3.30 -19.51 -27.29
C GLU A 118 -4.14 -20.06 -28.44
N TRP A 119 -5.00 -19.22 -28.98
CA TRP A 119 -5.77 -19.46 -30.20
C TRP A 119 -5.39 -18.45 -31.25
N VAL A 120 -5.21 -18.93 -32.47
CA VAL A 120 -4.91 -18.10 -33.65
C VAL A 120 -5.92 -18.39 -34.72
N TYR A 121 -6.65 -17.36 -35.12
CA TYR A 121 -7.58 -17.39 -36.26
C TYR A 121 -6.99 -16.54 -37.40
N ALA A 122 -6.73 -17.16 -38.52
CA ALA A 122 -6.12 -16.53 -39.70
C ALA A 122 -6.86 -16.98 -40.99
N PRO A 123 -8.01 -16.36 -41.29
CA PRO A 123 -8.77 -16.69 -42.51
C PRO A 123 -7.98 -16.31 -43.74
N THR A 124 -8.18 -17.09 -44.83
CA THR A 124 -7.50 -16.91 -46.09
C THR A 124 -8.50 -16.56 -47.20
N ASP A 125 -8.03 -15.88 -48.24
CA ASP A 125 -8.75 -15.71 -49.48
C ASP A 125 -8.78 -17.01 -50.34
N GLU A 126 -9.40 -16.97 -51.50
CA GLU A 126 -9.48 -18.11 -52.44
C GLU A 126 -8.09 -18.55 -52.96
N MET A 127 -7.10 -17.67 -52.92
CA MET A 127 -5.72 -17.95 -53.32
C MET A 127 -4.83 -18.43 -52.14
N GLY A 128 -5.39 -18.53 -50.93
CA GLY A 128 -4.65 -18.97 -49.74
C GLY A 128 -3.86 -17.86 -49.02
N ASN A 129 -4.01 -16.59 -49.41
CA ASN A 129 -3.38 -15.48 -48.71
C ASN A 129 -4.13 -15.17 -47.41
N VAL A 130 -3.43 -14.95 -46.32
CA VAL A 130 -4.01 -14.57 -45.02
C VAL A 130 -4.61 -13.16 -45.11
N LEU A 131 -5.91 -13.04 -44.84
CA LEU A 131 -6.64 -11.76 -44.86
C LEU A 131 -6.34 -10.90 -43.63
N TYR A 132 -6.31 -11.52 -42.44
CA TYR A 132 -5.98 -10.92 -41.17
C TYR A 132 -5.66 -12.01 -40.14
N THR A 133 -5.11 -11.61 -38.98
CA THR A 133 -4.82 -12.57 -37.93
C THR A 133 -5.34 -12.05 -36.59
N ASN A 134 -6.22 -12.83 -35.94
CA ASN A 134 -6.62 -12.59 -34.59
C ASN A 134 -5.94 -13.59 -33.63
N THR A 135 -5.53 -13.13 -32.48
CA THR A 135 -4.98 -13.97 -31.42
C THR A 135 -5.73 -13.76 -30.12
N LEU A 136 -5.95 -14.83 -29.38
CA LEU A 136 -6.41 -14.79 -27.99
C LEU A 136 -5.50 -15.66 -27.14
N ARG A 137 -4.84 -15.04 -26.17
CA ARG A 137 -3.97 -15.72 -25.23
C ARG A 137 -4.55 -15.62 -23.82
N VAL A 138 -4.72 -16.79 -23.17
CA VAL A 138 -5.25 -16.90 -21.80
C VAL A 138 -4.30 -17.74 -20.97
N GLY A 139 -3.83 -17.21 -19.81
CA GLY A 139 -2.89 -17.97 -19.00
C GLY A 139 -2.39 -17.27 -17.75
N SER A 140 -1.26 -17.76 -17.22
CA SER A 140 -0.60 -17.21 -16.05
C SER A 140 0.34 -16.07 -16.40
N ALA A 141 0.26 -14.97 -15.66
CA ALA A 141 1.16 -13.81 -15.78
C ALA A 141 2.60 -14.10 -15.32
N LYS A 142 2.85 -15.22 -14.63
CA LYS A 142 4.19 -15.64 -14.19
C LYS A 142 5.10 -16.07 -15.36
N SER A 143 4.57 -16.24 -16.55
CA SER A 143 5.33 -16.58 -17.75
C SER A 143 6.10 -15.35 -18.24
N LYS A 144 7.44 -15.43 -18.25
CA LYS A 144 8.36 -14.34 -18.68
C LYS A 144 8.18 -13.87 -20.14
N SER A 145 7.35 -14.54 -20.94
CA SER A 145 7.11 -14.23 -22.36
C SER A 145 5.88 -13.34 -22.59
N PHE A 146 5.19 -12.90 -21.53
CA PHE A 146 4.02 -12.06 -21.65
C PHE A 146 4.38 -10.62 -22.05
N GLY A 147 3.72 -10.12 -23.13
CA GLY A 147 3.75 -8.71 -23.52
C GLY A 147 4.98 -8.21 -24.26
N ARG A 148 5.98 -9.05 -24.57
CA ARG A 148 7.14 -8.60 -25.34
C ARG A 148 6.95 -8.89 -26.83
N GLY A 149 6.82 -7.82 -27.62
CA GLY A 149 6.91 -7.87 -29.09
C GLY A 149 5.61 -7.95 -29.88
N ASP A 150 4.43 -7.83 -29.23
CA ASP A 150 3.13 -7.81 -29.88
C ASP A 150 2.34 -6.55 -29.53
N ASP A 151 1.66 -5.95 -30.52
CA ASP A 151 0.72 -4.84 -30.30
C ASP A 151 -0.59 -5.37 -29.68
N ILE A 152 -0.76 -5.20 -28.37
CA ILE A 152 -1.95 -5.69 -27.65
C ILE A 152 -3.12 -4.72 -27.85
N THR A 153 -4.25 -5.23 -28.36
CA THR A 153 -5.48 -4.44 -28.54
C THR A 153 -6.49 -4.61 -27.40
N PHE A 154 -6.33 -5.67 -26.61
CA PHE A 154 -7.13 -5.91 -25.40
C PHE A 154 -6.28 -6.65 -24.35
N LEU A 155 -6.18 -6.05 -23.18
CA LEU A 155 -5.49 -6.63 -22.03
C LEU A 155 -6.44 -6.76 -20.85
N HIS A 156 -6.54 -7.95 -20.31
CA HIS A 156 -7.26 -8.22 -19.06
C HIS A 156 -6.32 -8.89 -18.06
N ILE A 157 -6.08 -8.24 -16.93
CA ILE A 157 -5.33 -8.79 -15.81
C ILE A 157 -6.29 -9.02 -14.66
N THR A 158 -6.55 -10.28 -14.35
CA THR A 158 -7.38 -10.66 -13.20
C THR A 158 -6.53 -10.95 -11.98
N GLU A 159 -7.07 -10.65 -10.80
CA GLU A 159 -6.39 -10.71 -9.51
C GLU A 159 -5.11 -9.85 -9.47
N ALA A 160 -5.22 -8.61 -9.98
CA ALA A 160 -4.11 -7.68 -10.13
C ALA A 160 -3.43 -7.32 -8.79
N ALA A 161 -4.16 -7.27 -7.67
CA ALA A 161 -3.62 -7.04 -6.33
C ALA A 161 -2.66 -8.15 -5.85
N PHE A 162 -2.68 -9.31 -6.49
CA PHE A 162 -1.78 -10.43 -6.17
C PHE A 162 -0.55 -10.48 -7.09
N ALA A 163 -0.33 -9.44 -7.89
CA ALA A 163 0.90 -9.25 -8.64
C ALA A 163 2.06 -9.00 -7.67
N GLY A 164 3.13 -9.76 -7.79
CA GLY A 164 4.33 -9.55 -6.95
C GLY A 164 5.03 -8.23 -7.26
N ASP A 165 4.91 -7.74 -8.51
CA ASP A 165 5.44 -6.47 -8.98
C ASP A 165 4.51 -5.93 -10.09
N LEU A 166 3.48 -5.22 -9.69
CA LEU A 166 2.49 -4.65 -10.59
C LEU A 166 3.08 -3.51 -11.43
N GLU A 167 3.94 -2.69 -10.85
CA GLU A 167 4.54 -1.54 -11.53
C GLU A 167 5.47 -1.98 -12.66
N ALA A 168 6.35 -2.94 -12.40
CA ALA A 168 7.21 -3.50 -13.45
C ALA A 168 6.39 -4.18 -14.56
N LEU A 169 5.26 -4.82 -14.20
CA LEU A 169 4.35 -5.39 -15.18
C LEU A 169 3.69 -4.32 -16.04
N LEU A 170 3.14 -3.27 -15.44
CA LEU A 170 2.48 -2.17 -16.16
C LEU A 170 3.46 -1.41 -17.04
N SER A 171 4.68 -1.20 -16.59
CA SER A 171 5.76 -0.61 -17.39
C SER A 171 6.11 -1.50 -18.59
N GLY A 172 6.27 -2.80 -18.39
CA GLY A 172 6.63 -3.74 -19.46
C GLY A 172 5.51 -3.97 -20.48
N ILE A 173 4.25 -3.88 -20.06
CA ILE A 173 3.07 -4.03 -20.92
C ILE A 173 2.70 -2.70 -21.58
N GLY A 174 2.94 -1.56 -20.91
CA GLY A 174 2.58 -0.24 -21.41
C GLY A 174 3.18 0.09 -22.79
N GLU A 175 4.34 -0.49 -23.12
CA GLU A 175 4.96 -0.38 -24.45
C GLU A 175 4.29 -1.27 -25.51
N ALA A 176 3.62 -2.36 -25.10
CA ALA A 176 2.96 -3.31 -25.98
C ALA A 176 1.49 -2.96 -26.26
N VAL A 177 0.90 -2.05 -25.48
CA VAL A 177 -0.52 -1.68 -25.56
C VAL A 177 -0.72 -0.54 -26.56
N THR A 178 -1.58 -0.72 -27.58
CA THR A 178 -1.87 0.30 -28.59
C THR A 178 -2.74 1.43 -28.04
N THR A 179 -2.72 2.60 -28.70
CA THR A 179 -3.49 3.79 -28.28
C THR A 179 -5.01 3.58 -28.23
N ASP A 180 -5.53 2.66 -29.02
CA ASP A 180 -6.97 2.33 -29.07
C ASP A 180 -7.32 1.03 -28.31
N SER A 181 -6.41 0.55 -27.47
CA SER A 181 -6.59 -0.67 -26.69
C SER A 181 -7.50 -0.48 -25.48
N ILE A 182 -7.99 -1.60 -24.99
CA ILE A 182 -8.69 -1.69 -23.71
C ILE A 182 -7.82 -2.46 -22.72
N THR A 183 -7.48 -1.84 -21.61
CA THR A 183 -6.81 -2.49 -20.48
C THR A 183 -7.73 -2.53 -19.29
N ILE A 184 -7.86 -3.70 -18.68
CA ILE A 184 -8.67 -3.96 -17.49
C ILE A 184 -7.81 -4.62 -16.44
N LEU A 185 -7.57 -3.93 -15.33
CA LEU A 185 -6.98 -4.48 -14.12
C LEU A 185 -8.11 -4.76 -13.14
N GLU A 186 -8.45 -6.02 -12.89
CA GLU A 186 -9.51 -6.36 -11.96
C GLU A 186 -8.99 -7.20 -10.79
N THR A 187 -9.53 -6.93 -9.60
CA THR A 187 -9.15 -7.67 -8.40
C THR A 187 -10.20 -7.55 -7.29
N THR A 188 -10.13 -8.43 -6.31
CA THR A 188 -10.56 -8.16 -4.93
C THR A 188 -9.42 -7.47 -4.18
N ALA A 189 -9.71 -6.71 -3.13
CA ALA A 189 -8.68 -6.06 -2.35
C ALA A 189 -7.75 -7.08 -1.66
N ASN A 190 -6.48 -6.71 -1.52
CA ASN A 190 -5.46 -7.50 -0.84
C ASN A 190 -4.57 -6.61 0.04
N GLY A 191 -5.18 -5.77 0.88
CA GLY A 191 -4.48 -4.84 1.75
C GLY A 191 -4.01 -3.57 1.04
N TYR A 192 -2.95 -2.98 1.59
CA TYR A 192 -2.31 -1.76 1.08
C TYR A 192 -1.13 -2.09 0.19
N ASP A 193 -1.39 -2.85 -0.86
CA ASP A 193 -0.41 -3.29 -1.85
C ASP A 193 -0.21 -2.29 -3.01
N GLN A 194 0.57 -2.67 -4.02
CA GLN A 194 0.82 -1.84 -5.20
C GLN A 194 -0.46 -1.50 -5.99
N PHE A 195 -1.48 -2.39 -5.97
CA PHE A 195 -2.76 -2.07 -6.61
C PHE A 195 -3.50 -0.96 -5.86
N LYS A 196 -3.47 -0.97 -4.52
CA LYS A 196 -4.01 0.13 -3.70
C LYS A 196 -3.27 1.44 -3.99
N HIS A 197 -1.94 1.43 -4.08
CA HIS A 197 -1.19 2.62 -4.46
C HIS A 197 -1.62 3.13 -5.84
N HIS A 198 -1.68 2.26 -6.84
CA HIS A 198 -2.14 2.60 -8.19
C HIS A 198 -3.60 3.12 -8.21
N TRP A 199 -4.47 2.56 -7.36
CA TRP A 199 -5.84 3.03 -7.15
C TRP A 199 -5.88 4.47 -6.63
N ASP A 200 -5.07 4.79 -5.61
CA ASP A 200 -5.00 6.13 -5.01
C ASP A 200 -4.40 7.18 -5.99
N GLU A 201 -3.38 6.80 -6.76
CA GLU A 201 -2.82 7.64 -7.81
C GLU A 201 -3.88 7.99 -8.87
N THR A 202 -4.75 7.04 -9.17
CA THR A 202 -5.89 7.24 -10.08
C THR A 202 -6.94 8.17 -9.48
N GLU A 203 -7.32 7.98 -8.20
CA GLU A 203 -8.25 8.89 -7.51
C GLU A 203 -7.72 10.32 -7.41
N ALA A 204 -6.41 10.46 -7.22
CA ALA A 204 -5.73 11.75 -7.19
C ALA A 204 -5.55 12.38 -8.59
N GLY A 205 -5.98 11.74 -9.67
CA GLY A 205 -5.86 12.22 -11.04
C GLY A 205 -4.42 12.20 -11.60
N ARG A 206 -3.53 11.41 -11.00
CA ARG A 206 -2.13 11.27 -11.45
C ARG A 206 -1.92 10.19 -12.50
N THR A 207 -2.94 9.35 -12.73
CA THR A 207 -2.97 8.38 -13.83
C THR A 207 -4.15 8.66 -14.76
N THR A 208 -4.14 8.04 -15.95
CA THR A 208 -5.24 8.12 -16.93
C THR A 208 -6.23 6.95 -16.80
N TYR A 209 -6.05 6.10 -15.81
CA TYR A 209 -6.99 5.01 -15.51
C TYR A 209 -8.31 5.56 -14.97
N LYS A 210 -9.37 4.74 -15.04
CA LYS A 210 -10.67 4.98 -14.40
C LYS A 210 -10.93 3.91 -13.35
N ASN A 211 -11.23 4.34 -12.12
CA ASN A 211 -11.58 3.45 -11.03
C ASN A 211 -13.06 3.06 -11.06
N PHE A 212 -13.33 1.76 -10.93
CA PHE A 212 -14.65 1.18 -10.73
C PHE A 212 -14.66 0.38 -9.44
N PHE A 213 -15.56 0.73 -8.53
CA PHE A 213 -15.81 -0.04 -7.33
C PHE A 213 -17.20 -0.70 -7.41
N TYR A 214 -17.22 -2.02 -7.33
CA TYR A 214 -18.46 -2.80 -7.30
C TYR A 214 -18.64 -3.40 -5.90
N ASP A 215 -19.42 -2.71 -5.07
CA ASP A 215 -19.84 -3.18 -3.76
C ASP A 215 -20.79 -4.39 -3.86
N PRO A 216 -21.09 -5.10 -2.76
CA PRO A 216 -21.95 -6.27 -2.81
C PRO A 216 -23.39 -5.98 -3.26
N PHE A 217 -23.90 -4.76 -3.13
CA PHE A 217 -25.29 -4.42 -3.47
C PHE A 217 -25.59 -4.41 -4.98
N TRP A 218 -24.56 -4.40 -5.81
CA TRP A 218 -24.71 -4.60 -7.24
C TRP A 218 -25.26 -6.00 -7.61
N THR A 219 -25.08 -6.98 -6.72
CA THR A 219 -25.45 -8.38 -6.98
C THR A 219 -26.36 -8.98 -5.94
N TYR A 220 -26.33 -8.47 -4.70
CA TYR A 220 -27.03 -9.05 -3.56
C TYR A 220 -27.96 -8.05 -2.90
N SER A 221 -29.05 -8.54 -2.27
CA SER A 221 -29.92 -7.68 -1.45
C SER A 221 -29.21 -7.22 -0.18
N LYS A 222 -29.69 -6.12 0.37
CA LYS A 222 -29.16 -5.56 1.63
C LYS A 222 -29.25 -6.57 2.76
N GLU A 223 -30.38 -7.24 2.90
CA GLU A 223 -30.61 -8.25 3.95
C GLU A 223 -29.64 -9.43 3.84
N PHE A 224 -29.35 -9.87 2.61
CA PHE A 224 -28.35 -10.93 2.39
C PHE A 224 -26.97 -10.48 2.80
N VAL A 225 -26.54 -9.27 2.43
CA VAL A 225 -25.22 -8.73 2.74
C VAL A 225 -25.05 -8.54 4.24
N GLU A 226 -26.06 -7.94 4.92
CA GLU A 226 -26.03 -7.75 6.36
C GLU A 226 -25.98 -9.07 7.13
N ALA A 227 -26.78 -10.06 6.74
CA ALA A 227 -26.74 -11.40 7.33
C ALA A 227 -25.38 -12.07 7.13
N LYS A 228 -24.76 -11.96 5.93
CA LYS A 228 -23.42 -12.47 5.66
C LYS A 228 -22.35 -11.79 6.50
N ARG A 229 -22.40 -10.45 6.60
CA ARG A 229 -21.47 -9.69 7.44
C ARG A 229 -21.58 -10.07 8.91
N ALA A 230 -22.79 -10.20 9.43
CA ALA A 230 -23.05 -10.61 10.82
C ALA A 230 -22.51 -12.02 11.10
N ASN A 231 -22.75 -12.98 10.19
CA ASN A 231 -22.31 -14.37 10.34
C ASN A 231 -20.77 -14.52 10.23
N LEU A 232 -20.10 -13.68 9.45
CA LEU A 232 -18.66 -13.72 9.25
C LEU A 232 -17.89 -12.87 10.28
N GLY A 233 -18.58 -12.05 11.08
CA GLY A 233 -17.97 -11.16 12.06
C GLY A 233 -16.96 -10.23 11.37
N ARG A 234 -15.73 -10.19 11.86
CA ARG A 234 -14.65 -9.34 11.30
C ARG A 234 -14.38 -9.60 9.81
N LEU A 235 -14.49 -10.85 9.35
CA LEU A 235 -14.32 -11.19 7.94
C LEU A 235 -15.47 -10.69 7.06
N GLY A 236 -16.59 -10.30 7.66
CA GLY A 236 -17.75 -9.77 6.93
C GLY A 236 -17.45 -8.49 6.19
N ALA A 237 -16.70 -7.58 6.80
CA ALA A 237 -16.28 -6.34 6.16
C ALA A 237 -15.27 -6.57 5.01
N GLN A 238 -14.38 -7.55 5.16
CA GLN A 238 -13.42 -7.94 4.13
C GLN A 238 -14.12 -8.57 2.90
N GLU A 239 -15.06 -9.49 3.13
CA GLU A 239 -15.71 -10.25 2.05
C GLU A 239 -16.86 -9.49 1.39
N TYR A 240 -17.49 -8.55 2.10
CA TYR A 240 -18.63 -7.75 1.66
C TYR A 240 -18.44 -6.27 2.01
N PRO A 241 -17.40 -5.59 1.48
CA PRO A 241 -17.09 -4.20 1.80
C PRO A 241 -18.13 -3.24 1.20
N TYR A 242 -18.51 -2.22 1.96
CA TYR A 242 -19.46 -1.19 1.49
C TYR A 242 -18.77 -0.08 0.69
N THR A 243 -17.47 0.10 0.89
CA THR A 243 -16.67 1.11 0.20
C THR A 243 -15.34 0.53 -0.26
N ALA A 244 -14.71 1.13 -1.27
CA ALA A 244 -13.37 0.76 -1.72
C ALA A 244 -12.35 0.85 -0.57
N LYS A 245 -12.44 1.90 0.24
CA LYS A 245 -11.62 2.10 1.42
C LYS A 245 -11.75 0.94 2.41
N GLU A 246 -12.99 0.55 2.76
CA GLU A 246 -13.24 -0.60 3.63
C GLU A 246 -12.65 -1.91 3.04
N ALA A 247 -12.76 -2.11 1.72
CA ALA A 247 -12.22 -3.28 1.05
C ALA A 247 -10.70 -3.41 1.27
N PHE A 248 -9.95 -2.34 1.08
CA PHE A 248 -8.50 -2.33 1.28
C PHE A 248 -8.12 -2.47 2.76
N LEU A 249 -8.81 -1.78 3.66
CA LEU A 249 -8.51 -1.79 5.10
C LEU A 249 -8.70 -3.15 5.77
N THR A 250 -9.67 -3.93 5.31
CA THR A 250 -10.05 -5.19 5.94
C THR A 250 -9.42 -6.42 5.30
N SER A 251 -8.74 -6.25 4.17
CA SER A 251 -7.98 -7.33 3.53
C SER A 251 -6.57 -7.42 4.14
N GLY A 252 -6.10 -8.63 4.46
CA GLY A 252 -4.82 -8.86 5.13
C GLY A 252 -4.96 -9.11 6.64
N LEU A 253 -3.83 -9.17 7.34
CA LEU A 253 -3.73 -9.28 8.79
C LEU A 253 -3.01 -8.03 9.33
N PRO A 254 -3.70 -6.91 9.53
CA PRO A 254 -3.07 -5.69 9.99
C PRO A 254 -2.39 -5.91 11.34
N TYR A 255 -1.24 -5.27 11.52
CA TYR A 255 -0.51 -5.32 12.78
C TYR A 255 -1.23 -4.54 13.87
N PHE A 256 -1.69 -3.34 13.54
CA PHE A 256 -2.41 -2.45 14.45
C PHE A 256 -3.93 -2.68 14.41
N ASP A 257 -4.61 -2.28 15.48
CA ASP A 257 -6.07 -2.33 15.55
C ASP A 257 -6.74 -1.40 14.52
N HIS A 258 -7.73 -1.92 13.80
CA HIS A 258 -8.40 -1.19 12.73
C HIS A 258 -9.10 0.09 13.22
N VAL A 259 -9.74 0.06 14.40
CA VAL A 259 -10.46 1.23 14.95
C VAL A 259 -9.46 2.31 15.34
N ALA A 260 -8.32 1.91 15.91
CA ALA A 260 -7.24 2.83 16.24
C ALA A 260 -6.68 3.51 14.99
N MET A 261 -6.35 2.73 13.94
CA MET A 261 -5.82 3.27 12.67
C MET A 261 -6.78 4.27 12.04
N MET A 262 -8.08 3.96 11.97
CA MET A 262 -9.10 4.87 11.44
C MET A 262 -9.20 6.18 12.25
N SER A 263 -9.11 6.09 13.59
CA SER A 263 -9.11 7.26 14.45
C SER A 263 -7.89 8.17 14.20
N TYR A 264 -6.71 7.57 14.00
CA TYR A 264 -5.51 8.34 13.64
C TYR A 264 -5.64 9.00 12.27
N GLU A 265 -6.11 8.27 11.26
CA GLU A 265 -6.28 8.82 9.92
C GLU A 265 -7.25 10.01 9.89
N GLU A 266 -8.37 9.93 10.60
CA GLU A 266 -9.32 11.05 10.74
C GLU A 266 -8.66 12.27 11.39
N LYS A 267 -7.88 12.05 12.45
CA LYS A 267 -7.20 13.13 13.18
C LYS A 267 -6.13 13.83 12.33
N VAL A 268 -5.34 13.08 11.50
CA VAL A 268 -4.23 13.68 10.75
C VAL A 268 -4.64 14.28 9.40
N ARG A 269 -5.82 13.96 8.89
CA ARG A 269 -6.28 14.31 7.53
C ARG A 269 -6.09 15.77 7.13
N ASP A 270 -6.42 16.69 8.05
CA ASP A 270 -6.41 18.12 7.77
C ASP A 270 -5.24 18.87 8.43
N ILE A 271 -4.32 18.14 9.06
CA ILE A 271 -3.17 18.73 9.75
C ILE A 271 -2.11 19.10 8.72
N LYS A 272 -1.69 20.38 8.80
CA LYS A 272 -0.61 20.91 7.95
C LYS A 272 0.60 21.25 8.81
N PRO A 273 1.82 21.02 8.30
CA PRO A 273 3.01 21.43 9.00
C PRO A 273 3.09 22.96 9.12
N VAL A 274 3.63 23.43 10.24
CA VAL A 274 3.92 24.83 10.48
C VAL A 274 5.27 25.23 9.86
N ASP A 275 5.43 26.52 9.59
CA ASP A 275 6.67 27.04 9.03
C ASP A 275 7.81 26.99 10.04
N ILE A 276 9.01 26.54 9.62
CA ILE A 276 10.19 26.38 10.45
C ILE A 276 11.45 26.79 9.69
N PRO A 277 12.52 27.25 10.38
CA PRO A 277 13.79 27.62 9.78
C PRO A 277 14.71 26.39 9.55
N LEU A 278 14.12 25.24 9.21
CA LEU A 278 14.83 24.00 8.87
C LEU A 278 14.58 23.65 7.41
N ASN A 279 15.34 22.71 6.88
CA ASN A 279 15.11 22.20 5.53
C ASN A 279 13.70 21.55 5.41
N LYS A 280 12.79 22.23 4.75
CA LYS A 280 11.37 21.82 4.63
C LYS A 280 11.15 20.60 3.75
N ASP A 281 12.12 20.24 2.92
CA ASP A 281 12.06 18.99 2.14
C ASP A 281 12.35 17.76 3.01
N MET A 282 13.08 17.97 4.12
CA MET A 282 13.41 16.90 5.07
C MET A 282 12.52 16.92 6.31
N PHE A 283 12.28 18.11 6.90
CA PHE A 283 11.63 18.24 8.21
C PHE A 283 10.22 18.79 8.12
N LYS A 284 9.31 18.21 8.90
CA LYS A 284 7.95 18.70 9.11
C LYS A 284 7.70 18.90 10.60
N LEU A 285 7.29 20.11 11.00
CA LEU A 285 6.85 20.41 12.35
C LEU A 285 5.35 20.66 12.35
N TYR A 286 4.62 20.08 13.27
CA TYR A 286 3.17 20.14 13.31
C TYR A 286 2.60 21.02 14.41
N ARG A 287 3.38 21.32 15.42
CA ARG A 287 3.10 22.33 16.46
C ARG A 287 4.38 22.97 16.96
N LYS A 288 4.26 24.17 17.53
CA LYS A 288 5.38 24.83 18.19
C LYS A 288 5.86 24.01 19.41
N LEU A 289 7.17 23.89 19.54
CA LEU A 289 7.79 23.31 20.72
C LEU A 289 7.67 24.30 21.90
N ARG A 290 7.56 23.79 23.10
CA ARG A 290 7.37 24.57 24.32
C ARG A 290 8.65 24.67 25.14
N ARG A 291 8.80 25.75 25.88
CA ARG A 291 9.92 25.90 26.81
C ARG A 291 9.83 24.83 27.90
N GLY A 292 10.96 24.18 28.23
CA GLY A 292 11.02 23.06 29.18
C GLY A 292 10.69 21.69 28.59
N GLU A 293 10.24 21.61 27.33
CA GLU A 293 9.83 20.36 26.69
C GLU A 293 11.03 19.45 26.36
N PHE A 294 10.94 18.17 26.70
CA PHE A 294 11.99 17.18 26.44
C PHE A 294 11.66 16.36 25.20
N ILE A 295 12.45 16.55 24.15
CA ILE A 295 12.30 15.83 22.86
C ILE A 295 13.33 14.70 22.76
N MET A 296 12.86 13.51 22.43
CA MET A 296 13.67 12.38 22.02
C MET A 296 13.49 12.18 20.53
N PHE A 297 14.58 11.98 19.80
CA PHE A 297 14.56 11.82 18.34
C PHE A 297 15.21 10.50 17.94
N PHE A 298 14.51 9.71 17.15
CA PHE A 298 15.02 8.45 16.60
C PHE A 298 15.05 8.52 15.08
N LEU A 299 16.16 8.11 14.47
CA LEU A 299 16.31 7.99 13.03
C LEU A 299 16.48 6.53 12.65
N ASP A 300 15.56 6.03 11.84
CA ASP A 300 15.71 4.80 11.05
C ASP A 300 16.46 5.16 9.77
N THR A 301 17.57 4.47 9.50
CA THR A 301 18.49 4.83 8.42
C THR A 301 18.28 3.93 7.22
N ALA A 302 18.06 4.55 6.05
CA ALA A 302 17.99 3.86 4.78
C ALA A 302 19.26 3.03 4.50
N GLY A 303 19.06 1.84 3.93
CA GLY A 303 20.13 1.04 3.33
C GLY A 303 20.57 1.60 1.97
N GLU A 304 21.24 0.76 1.18
CA GLU A 304 21.49 1.07 -0.23
C GLU A 304 20.19 0.80 -1.02
N GLY A 305 19.65 1.83 -1.70
CA GLY A 305 18.46 1.69 -2.53
C GLY A 305 17.47 2.85 -2.42
N SER A 306 16.20 2.56 -2.59
CA SER A 306 15.07 3.51 -2.53
C SER A 306 14.47 3.67 -1.13
N ASP A 307 15.11 3.14 -0.08
CA ASP A 307 14.59 3.21 1.27
C ASP A 307 14.63 4.64 1.82
N LEU A 308 13.69 4.95 2.71
CA LEU A 308 13.51 6.27 3.29
C LEU A 308 14.30 6.38 4.61
N ASN A 309 15.10 7.45 4.76
CA ASN A 309 15.54 7.85 6.10
C ASN A 309 14.36 8.48 6.81
N SER A 310 13.83 7.81 7.83
CA SER A 310 12.69 8.28 8.61
C SER A 310 13.07 8.62 10.03
N GLY A 311 12.65 9.79 10.52
CA GLY A 311 12.95 10.27 11.87
C GLY A 311 11.71 10.77 12.60
N GLN A 312 11.55 10.32 13.85
CA GLN A 312 10.44 10.70 14.72
C GLN A 312 10.96 11.43 15.96
N GLY A 313 10.47 12.65 16.19
CA GLY A 313 10.78 13.43 17.39
C GLY A 313 9.60 13.39 18.37
N LEU A 314 9.69 12.55 19.41
CA LEU A 314 8.66 12.36 20.44
C LEU A 314 8.86 13.33 21.61
N SER A 315 7.82 14.05 21.96
CA SER A 315 7.75 14.80 23.22
C SER A 315 7.40 13.86 24.37
N LYS A 316 8.28 13.78 25.36
CA LYS A 316 8.03 12.96 26.55
C LYS A 316 6.93 13.55 27.43
N ASP A 317 6.83 14.87 27.46
CA ASP A 317 5.89 15.59 28.33
C ASP A 317 4.46 15.55 27.83
N TYR A 318 4.28 15.48 26.50
CA TYR A 318 2.95 15.54 25.86
C TYR A 318 2.53 14.24 25.18
N LEU A 319 3.43 13.25 25.12
CA LEU A 319 3.20 11.96 24.42
C LEU A 319 2.69 12.18 22.99
N ASP A 320 3.35 13.07 22.26
CA ASP A 320 3.05 13.36 20.87
C ASP A 320 4.33 13.45 20.00
N VAL A 321 4.19 13.38 18.70
CA VAL A 321 5.30 13.45 17.73
C VAL A 321 5.20 14.75 16.94
N PRO A 322 5.66 15.89 17.49
CA PRO A 322 5.51 17.19 16.85
C PRO A 322 6.42 17.41 15.66
N ILE A 323 7.53 16.69 15.53
CA ILE A 323 8.51 16.87 14.45
C ILE A 323 8.89 15.52 13.82
N ASN A 324 8.88 15.50 12.48
CA ASN A 324 9.23 14.35 11.66
C ASN A 324 10.33 14.71 10.66
N LEU A 325 11.13 13.73 10.29
CA LEU A 325 12.10 13.76 9.22
C LEU A 325 11.75 12.65 8.23
N SER A 326 11.70 12.96 6.93
CA SER A 326 11.54 11.98 5.86
C SER A 326 12.42 12.43 4.69
N TYR A 327 13.35 11.56 4.24
CA TYR A 327 14.27 11.88 3.16
C TYR A 327 14.70 10.64 2.38
N GLU A 328 14.44 10.68 1.07
CA GLU A 328 14.96 9.70 0.11
C GLU A 328 16.38 10.11 -0.30
N GLY A 329 17.38 9.35 0.12
CA GLY A 329 18.79 9.64 -0.20
C GLY A 329 19.74 9.12 0.88
N SER A 330 21.00 9.54 0.79
CA SER A 330 22.03 9.06 1.72
C SER A 330 21.85 9.62 3.14
N VAL A 331 22.01 8.78 4.15
CA VAL A 331 22.10 9.22 5.55
C VAL A 331 23.23 10.22 5.81
N ILE A 332 24.25 10.25 4.92
CA ILE A 332 25.36 11.23 4.96
C ILE A 332 24.84 12.66 4.81
N ASP A 333 23.81 12.86 3.99
CA ASP A 333 23.18 14.16 3.77
C ASP A 333 22.26 14.56 4.92
N VAL A 334 21.66 13.57 5.57
CA VAL A 334 20.75 13.76 6.71
C VAL A 334 21.51 14.26 7.95
N THR A 335 22.66 13.69 8.27
CA THR A 335 23.38 13.95 9.52
C THR A 335 23.67 15.43 9.78
N PRO A 336 24.17 16.25 8.81
CA PRO A 336 24.39 17.68 9.04
C PRO A 336 23.07 18.45 9.27
N GLN A 337 22.02 18.08 8.60
CA GLN A 337 20.70 18.74 8.70
C GLN A 337 20.03 18.37 10.03
N LEU A 338 20.16 17.13 10.48
CA LEU A 338 19.65 16.72 11.79
C LEU A 338 20.41 17.40 12.94
N LYS A 339 21.73 17.62 12.81
CA LYS A 339 22.48 18.45 13.78
C LYS A 339 21.83 19.83 13.93
N ILE A 340 21.56 20.52 12.82
CA ILE A 340 20.93 21.85 12.82
C ILE A 340 19.54 21.76 13.51
N ALA A 341 18.77 20.74 13.20
CA ALA A 341 17.45 20.55 13.79
C ALA A 341 17.53 20.31 15.31
N LEU A 342 18.46 19.49 15.79
CA LEU A 342 18.65 19.21 17.22
C LEU A 342 19.09 20.46 17.99
N GLU A 343 19.98 21.26 17.41
CA GLU A 343 20.39 22.55 18.00
C GLU A 343 19.24 23.53 18.06
N TRP A 344 18.44 23.60 16.99
CA TRP A 344 17.22 24.42 16.96
C TRP A 344 16.18 23.95 18.00
N ILE A 345 15.97 22.63 18.16
CA ILE A 345 15.10 22.08 19.21
C ILE A 345 15.56 22.56 20.58
N TYR A 346 16.87 22.50 20.86
CA TYR A 346 17.43 23.02 22.12
C TYR A 346 17.15 24.52 22.29
N GLU A 347 17.32 25.31 21.25
CA GLU A 347 17.03 26.76 21.28
C GLU A 347 15.57 27.06 21.58
N GLN A 348 14.65 26.25 21.04
CA GLN A 348 13.21 26.40 21.30
C GLN A 348 12.83 25.97 22.72
N THR A 349 13.32 24.81 23.16
CA THR A 349 12.89 24.20 24.43
C THR A 349 13.74 24.62 25.63
N GLY A 350 15.02 24.93 25.42
CA GLY A 350 16.01 25.09 26.48
C GLY A 350 16.46 23.76 27.11
N VAL A 351 15.94 22.63 26.63
CA VAL A 351 16.27 21.28 27.11
C VAL A 351 17.03 20.53 26.04
N LYS A 352 18.14 19.89 26.38
CA LYS A 352 18.94 19.12 25.43
C LYS A 352 18.14 17.92 24.93
N PRO A 353 17.81 17.84 23.61
CA PRO A 353 17.18 16.65 23.07
C PRO A 353 18.13 15.46 23.10
N VAL A 354 17.57 14.25 23.12
CA VAL A 354 18.35 13.00 23.00
C VAL A 354 18.08 12.41 21.63
N VAL A 355 19.15 11.99 20.92
CA VAL A 355 19.06 11.42 19.57
C VAL A 355 19.65 10.03 19.50
N ALA A 356 18.94 9.11 18.85
CA ALA A 356 19.46 7.79 18.47
C ALA A 356 19.30 7.59 16.95
N TYR A 357 20.23 6.83 16.38
CA TYR A 357 20.07 6.22 15.05
C TYR A 357 19.94 4.71 15.23
N GLU A 358 19.22 4.09 14.33
CA GLU A 358 19.42 2.67 14.09
C GLU A 358 20.85 2.45 13.60
N THR A 359 21.59 1.54 14.25
CA THR A 359 23.03 1.36 13.96
C THR A 359 23.32 0.46 12.76
N ASN A 360 22.29 -0.17 12.20
CA ASN A 360 22.39 -0.95 10.97
C ASN A 360 22.63 -0.03 9.75
N ASN A 361 22.93 -0.60 8.61
CA ASN A 361 23.00 0.10 7.31
C ASN A 361 23.88 1.38 7.32
N GLY A 362 24.97 1.41 8.08
CA GLY A 362 25.84 2.57 8.16
C GLY A 362 25.44 3.63 9.18
N GLY A 363 24.24 3.53 9.80
CA GLY A 363 23.73 4.48 10.79
C GLY A 363 24.66 4.64 12.01
N GLY A 364 25.37 3.59 12.42
CA GLY A 364 26.35 3.67 13.51
C GLY A 364 27.49 4.64 13.22
N TYR A 365 28.05 4.65 12.01
CA TYR A 365 29.12 5.58 11.61
C TYR A 365 28.62 7.03 11.56
N GLU A 366 27.43 7.24 11.03
CA GLU A 366 26.84 8.58 10.95
C GLU A 366 26.43 9.11 12.33
N LEU A 367 25.99 8.27 13.24
CA LEU A 367 25.75 8.65 14.62
C LEU A 367 27.03 9.07 15.35
N GLU A 368 28.15 8.36 15.15
CA GLU A 368 29.46 8.77 15.66
C GLU A 368 29.92 10.10 15.05
N ARG A 369 29.64 10.30 13.75
CA ARG A 369 29.90 11.58 13.07
C ARG A 369 29.06 12.70 13.69
N LEU A 370 27.75 12.48 13.90
CA LEU A 370 26.86 13.43 14.57
C LEU A 370 27.39 13.79 15.98
N ASN A 371 27.81 12.78 16.73
CA ASN A 371 28.38 12.99 18.06
C ASN A 371 29.67 13.86 18.04
N ARG A 372 30.57 13.65 17.06
CA ARG A 372 31.73 14.49 16.83
C ARG A 372 31.39 15.94 16.44
N LEU A 373 30.30 16.12 15.69
CA LEU A 373 29.81 17.44 15.27
C LEU A 373 29.14 18.24 16.42
N ASN A 374 28.80 17.60 17.55
CA ASN A 374 28.15 18.22 18.70
C ASN A 374 29.15 18.95 19.60
N THR A 375 29.97 19.85 19.05
CA THR A 375 31.03 20.57 19.75
C THR A 375 30.50 21.53 20.81
N ASN A 376 29.31 22.06 20.63
CA ASN A 376 28.63 22.97 21.55
C ASN A 376 27.72 22.27 22.57
N GLN A 377 27.66 20.93 22.53
CA GLN A 377 26.92 20.08 23.45
C GLN A 377 25.44 20.45 23.63
N LYS A 378 24.79 20.87 22.54
CA LYS A 378 23.36 21.23 22.54
C LYS A 378 22.39 20.05 22.52
N PHE A 379 22.87 18.83 22.30
CA PHE A 379 22.09 17.61 22.36
C PHE A 379 22.87 16.47 23.00
N THR A 380 22.21 15.36 23.28
CA THR A 380 22.82 14.14 23.83
C THR A 380 22.60 12.98 22.85
N VAL A 381 23.64 12.17 22.63
CA VAL A 381 23.53 10.94 21.86
C VAL A 381 23.14 9.79 22.78
N TYR A 382 22.07 9.06 22.36
CA TYR A 382 21.55 7.92 23.09
C TYR A 382 22.60 6.80 23.22
N ARG A 383 22.65 6.20 24.38
CA ARG A 383 23.48 5.02 24.66
C ARG A 383 22.58 3.84 25.01
N GLN A 384 22.90 2.67 24.46
CA GLN A 384 22.10 1.46 24.67
C GLN A 384 22.05 1.09 26.14
N TYR A 385 20.92 0.59 26.58
CA TYR A 385 20.75 -0.02 27.89
C TYR A 385 20.82 -1.54 27.77
N MET A 386 21.47 -2.20 28.68
CA MET A 386 21.53 -3.66 28.80
C MET A 386 21.12 -4.08 30.20
N LEU A 387 20.41 -5.20 30.29
CA LEU A 387 20.07 -5.82 31.56
C LEU A 387 21.36 -6.39 32.19
N ASN A 388 21.79 -5.85 33.33
CA ASN A 388 22.87 -6.43 34.08
C ASN A 388 22.44 -7.77 34.68
N PRO A 389 23.12 -8.90 34.36
CA PRO A 389 22.69 -10.23 34.81
C PRO A 389 22.75 -10.39 36.34
N GLN A 390 23.62 -9.63 37.02
CA GLN A 390 23.85 -9.69 38.46
C GLN A 390 22.85 -8.83 39.24
N THR A 391 22.68 -7.56 38.81
CA THR A 391 21.81 -6.59 39.50
C THR A 391 20.37 -6.66 39.07
N LYS A 392 20.05 -7.35 37.93
CA LYS A 392 18.73 -7.36 37.26
C LYS A 392 18.19 -5.98 36.94
N ARG A 393 19.07 -4.97 36.80
CA ARG A 393 18.72 -3.60 36.44
C ARG A 393 19.19 -3.29 35.02
N LEU A 394 18.48 -2.41 34.34
CA LEU A 394 18.94 -1.81 33.09
C LEU A 394 20.06 -0.84 33.37
N GLU A 395 21.22 -1.06 32.80
CA GLU A 395 22.39 -0.22 32.93
C GLU A 395 22.80 0.35 31.57
N ARG A 396 23.16 1.62 31.55
CA ARG A 396 23.62 2.33 30.35
C ARG A 396 24.99 1.82 29.94
N THR A 397 25.16 1.50 28.68
CA THR A 397 26.43 1.02 28.11
C THR A 397 27.16 2.14 27.37
N ASP A 398 28.41 1.85 26.93
CA ASP A 398 29.16 2.80 26.08
C ASP A 398 28.75 2.74 24.57
N LYS A 399 27.89 1.82 24.18
CA LYS A 399 27.43 1.67 22.78
C LYS A 399 26.44 2.75 22.42
N LEU A 400 26.73 3.52 21.38
CA LEU A 400 25.83 4.54 20.83
C LEU A 400 24.72 3.95 19.99
N GLY A 401 23.57 4.65 19.96
CA GLY A 401 22.45 4.33 19.10
C GLY A 401 21.65 3.09 19.50
N TRP A 402 20.87 2.57 18.59
CA TRP A 402 20.01 1.41 18.78
C TRP A 402 20.32 0.33 17.75
N ASN A 403 20.45 -0.91 18.17
CA ASN A 403 20.66 -2.05 17.28
C ASN A 403 19.38 -2.86 17.16
N THR A 404 18.74 -2.82 15.99
CA THR A 404 17.57 -3.64 15.64
C THR A 404 18.04 -4.99 15.14
N ASN A 405 17.58 -6.04 15.78
CA ASN A 405 17.89 -7.43 15.45
C ASN A 405 16.70 -8.34 15.76
N SER A 406 16.84 -9.65 15.55
CA SER A 406 15.78 -10.64 15.77
C SER A 406 15.25 -10.68 17.21
N ALA A 407 16.02 -10.22 18.20
CA ALA A 407 15.61 -10.16 19.60
C ALA A 407 14.96 -8.81 19.97
N THR A 408 15.52 -7.69 19.47
CA THR A 408 15.06 -6.34 19.85
C THR A 408 13.85 -5.87 19.02
N ARG A 409 13.75 -6.24 17.72
CA ARG A 409 12.64 -5.84 16.84
C ARG A 409 11.26 -6.27 17.38
N PRO A 410 11.02 -7.51 17.83
CA PRO A 410 9.72 -7.90 18.37
C PRO A 410 9.30 -7.09 19.61
N ALA A 411 10.25 -6.75 20.49
CA ALA A 411 9.96 -5.94 21.67
C ALA A 411 9.62 -4.48 21.31
N MET A 412 10.34 -3.90 20.34
CA MET A 412 10.03 -2.57 19.79
C MET A 412 8.62 -2.51 19.24
N LEU A 413 8.27 -3.49 18.40
CA LEU A 413 6.98 -3.55 17.74
C LEU A 413 5.85 -3.81 18.72
N ALA A 414 6.01 -4.71 19.69
CA ALA A 414 5.00 -4.96 20.72
C ALA A 414 4.72 -3.68 21.55
N GLY A 415 5.77 -2.91 21.90
CA GLY A 415 5.61 -1.66 22.63
C GLY A 415 4.79 -0.62 21.87
N ILE A 416 5.07 -0.46 20.57
CA ILE A 416 4.33 0.53 19.77
C ILE A 416 2.93 0.02 19.38
N GLU A 417 2.71 -1.30 19.22
CA GLU A 417 1.37 -1.88 19.01
C GLU A 417 0.44 -1.51 20.16
N GLU A 418 0.87 -1.69 21.41
CA GLU A 418 0.09 -1.34 22.59
C GLU A 418 -0.27 0.14 22.63
N VAL A 419 0.70 1.00 22.36
CA VAL A 419 0.55 2.46 22.44
C VAL A 419 -0.39 2.99 21.36
N VAL A 420 -0.25 2.53 20.13
CA VAL A 420 -1.10 2.90 19.00
C VAL A 420 -2.52 2.39 19.21
N ASN A 421 -2.68 1.11 19.57
CA ASN A 421 -4.00 0.49 19.74
C ASN A 421 -4.81 1.13 20.87
N ASN A 422 -4.14 1.68 21.89
CA ASN A 422 -4.80 2.38 22.99
C ASN A 422 -4.84 3.91 22.84
N GLY A 423 -4.34 4.46 21.73
CA GLY A 423 -4.36 5.89 21.44
C GLY A 423 -3.53 6.73 22.41
N LEU A 424 -2.46 6.16 22.98
CA LEU A 424 -1.63 6.80 24.02
C LEU A 424 -0.62 7.81 23.48
N VAL A 425 -0.37 7.84 22.18
CA VAL A 425 0.50 8.81 21.52
C VAL A 425 -0.29 9.63 20.51
N THR A 426 -0.03 10.92 20.41
CA THR A 426 -0.62 11.76 19.37
C THR A 426 0.32 11.85 18.17
N LEU A 427 -0.19 11.51 16.99
CA LEU A 427 0.49 11.60 15.72
C LEU A 427 -0.10 12.72 14.87
N TYR A 428 0.74 13.39 14.08
CA TYR A 428 0.36 14.47 13.18
C TYR A 428 0.75 14.18 11.74
N HIS A 429 1.72 13.28 11.52
CA HIS A 429 2.34 13.00 10.23
C HIS A 429 1.53 11.96 9.46
N THR A 430 0.93 12.37 8.34
CA THR A 430 0.09 11.50 7.51
C THR A 430 0.86 10.27 6.98
N PRO A 431 2.12 10.36 6.49
CA PRO A 431 2.87 9.19 6.05
C PRO A 431 3.04 8.11 7.13
N THR A 432 3.32 8.49 8.39
CA THR A 432 3.41 7.54 9.52
C THR A 432 2.10 6.76 9.67
N VAL A 433 0.95 7.46 9.63
CA VAL A 433 -0.35 6.81 9.74
C VAL A 433 -0.66 5.96 8.51
N THR A 434 -0.28 6.40 7.32
CA THR A 434 -0.46 5.63 6.08
C THR A 434 0.29 4.29 6.13
N GLN A 435 1.54 4.29 6.60
CA GLN A 435 2.32 3.06 6.73
C GLN A 435 1.74 2.07 7.75
N MET A 436 0.97 2.53 8.76
CA MET A 436 0.27 1.61 9.69
C MET A 436 -0.71 0.68 8.96
N PHE A 437 -1.34 1.13 7.89
CA PHE A 437 -2.30 0.34 7.12
C PHE A 437 -1.65 -0.75 6.27
N SER A 438 -0.41 -0.54 5.82
CA SER A 438 0.38 -1.52 5.06
C SER A 438 1.26 -2.40 5.95
N PHE A 439 1.30 -2.15 7.26
CA PHE A 439 2.11 -2.93 8.20
C PHE A 439 1.31 -4.11 8.74
N VAL A 440 1.68 -5.33 8.33
CA VAL A 440 0.88 -6.55 8.50
C VAL A 440 1.64 -7.69 9.16
N LYS A 441 0.90 -8.67 9.70
CA LYS A 441 1.46 -9.90 10.27
C LYS A 441 1.53 -10.99 9.20
N HIS A 442 2.72 -11.38 8.81
CA HIS A 442 2.97 -12.51 7.91
C HIS A 442 3.26 -13.80 8.68
N LYS A 443 2.69 -14.89 8.22
CA LYS A 443 3.02 -16.22 8.75
C LYS A 443 4.29 -16.72 8.06
N THR A 444 5.33 -17.00 8.84
CA THR A 444 6.58 -17.62 8.39
C THR A 444 6.72 -19.03 8.91
N ASN A 445 7.71 -19.78 8.43
CA ASN A 445 8.01 -21.12 8.93
C ASN A 445 8.40 -21.15 10.43
N SER A 446 8.90 -20.02 10.95
CA SER A 446 9.35 -19.84 12.34
C SER A 446 8.34 -19.12 13.25
N GLY A 447 7.14 -18.77 12.73
CA GLY A 447 6.12 -18.04 13.48
C GLY A 447 5.52 -16.87 12.70
N TRP A 448 5.16 -15.79 13.42
CA TRP A 448 4.63 -14.57 12.84
C TRP A 448 5.71 -13.50 12.76
N ARG A 449 5.79 -12.79 11.64
CA ARG A 449 6.64 -11.63 11.44
C ARG A 449 5.78 -10.43 11.03
N ALA A 450 6.05 -9.27 11.62
CA ALA A 450 5.42 -8.01 11.24
C ALA A 450 6.37 -7.23 10.33
N GLU A 451 5.88 -6.86 9.15
CA GLU A 451 6.61 -6.10 8.14
C GLU A 451 5.63 -5.40 7.19
N ALA A 452 6.09 -4.46 6.40
CA ALA A 452 5.28 -3.84 5.36
C ALA A 452 4.86 -4.88 4.30
N GLU A 453 3.70 -4.70 3.70
CA GLU A 453 3.29 -5.47 2.52
C GLU A 453 4.25 -5.23 1.34
N SER A 454 4.33 -6.20 0.44
CA SER A 454 5.23 -6.11 -0.73
C SER A 454 4.97 -4.83 -1.53
N GLY A 455 6.01 -4.03 -1.74
CA GLY A 455 5.93 -2.74 -2.42
C GLY A 455 5.52 -1.56 -1.53
N SER A 456 5.39 -1.78 -0.21
CA SER A 456 5.19 -0.74 0.79
C SER A 456 6.42 -0.62 1.70
N HIS A 457 6.50 0.48 2.47
CA HIS A 457 7.58 0.79 3.39
C HIS A 457 7.13 0.69 4.85
N ASP A 458 8.07 0.40 5.78
CA ASP A 458 7.82 0.39 7.23
C ASP A 458 8.74 1.35 8.02
N ASP A 459 9.51 2.19 7.33
CA ASP A 459 10.53 3.09 7.93
C ASP A 459 9.93 4.04 8.98
N GLU A 460 8.74 4.60 8.70
CA GLU A 460 8.03 5.48 9.65
C GLU A 460 7.55 4.72 10.89
N ILE A 461 7.20 3.45 10.75
CA ILE A 461 6.79 2.59 11.88
C ILE A 461 8.01 2.20 12.70
N MET A 462 9.13 1.88 12.04
CA MET A 462 10.36 1.51 12.72
C MET A 462 10.95 2.69 13.50
N SER A 463 10.97 3.89 12.92
CA SER A 463 11.41 5.09 13.61
C SER A 463 10.51 5.47 14.79
N LEU A 464 9.17 5.31 14.65
CA LEU A 464 8.21 5.52 15.75
C LEU A 464 8.41 4.48 16.87
N ALA A 465 8.60 3.22 16.52
CA ALA A 465 8.87 2.16 17.50
C ALA A 465 10.21 2.40 18.23
N GLY A 466 11.24 2.89 17.52
CA GLY A 466 12.54 3.23 18.09
C GLY A 466 12.45 4.39 19.10
N VAL A 467 11.79 5.47 18.77
CA VAL A 467 11.65 6.60 19.70
C VAL A 467 10.80 6.24 20.92
N TRP A 468 9.84 5.33 20.76
CA TRP A 468 9.07 4.82 21.90
C TRP A 468 9.93 3.98 22.86
N GLN A 469 10.91 3.22 22.36
CA GLN A 469 11.85 2.52 23.23
C GLN A 469 12.71 3.50 24.05
N MET A 470 13.14 4.62 23.45
CA MET A 470 13.85 5.67 24.17
C MET A 470 12.97 6.29 25.27
N HIS A 471 11.68 6.45 25.05
CA HIS A 471 10.72 6.95 26.04
C HIS A 471 10.77 6.13 27.33
N GLY A 472 10.92 4.82 27.23
CA GLY A 472 10.99 3.92 28.40
C GLY A 472 12.29 4.05 29.21
N THR A 473 13.37 4.55 28.61
CA THR A 473 14.70 4.57 29.21
C THR A 473 15.25 5.95 29.55
N GLU A 474 14.96 6.96 28.72
CA GLU A 474 15.47 8.32 28.88
C GLU A 474 14.59 9.13 29.83
N LYS A 475 15.26 9.96 30.66
CA LYS A 475 14.61 10.92 31.57
C LYS A 475 14.99 12.33 31.17
N PRO A 476 14.09 13.32 31.33
CA PRO A 476 14.49 14.72 31.20
C PRO A 476 15.66 15.01 32.15
N PRO A 477 16.64 15.83 31.70
CA PRO A 477 17.71 16.26 32.59
C PRO A 477 17.08 16.97 33.78
N GLU A 478 17.66 16.74 35.00
CA GLU A 478 17.25 17.47 36.17
C GLU A 478 17.54 18.96 35.94
N VAL A 479 16.49 19.79 35.94
CA VAL A 479 16.63 21.24 35.87
C VAL A 479 17.05 21.67 37.30
N TYR A 480 18.31 21.92 37.49
CA TYR A 480 18.72 22.69 38.66
C TYR A 480 18.30 24.14 38.39
N ASP A 481 17.28 24.61 39.09
CA ASP A 481 16.96 26.05 39.16
C ASP A 481 18.11 26.78 39.86
N ASP A 482 19.07 27.25 39.07
CA ASP A 482 20.17 28.12 39.58
C ASP A 482 19.68 29.56 39.86
N GLU A 483 18.37 29.85 39.82
CA GLU A 483 17.80 31.17 40.11
C GLU A 483 16.77 31.18 41.25
N VAL A 484 17.10 30.63 42.44
CA VAL A 484 16.44 31.03 43.67
C VAL A 484 17.52 31.29 44.74
N THR A 485 18.37 32.28 44.49
CA THR A 485 19.12 32.95 45.55
C THR A 485 19.07 34.46 45.33
N SER A 486 17.87 35.03 45.50
CA SER A 486 17.77 36.37 46.06
C SER A 486 16.77 36.28 47.21
N THR A 487 17.29 35.92 48.36
CA THR A 487 16.64 36.19 49.65
C THR A 487 16.54 37.70 49.80
N GLY A 488 15.43 38.23 49.21
CA GLY A 488 14.91 39.52 49.64
C GLY A 488 14.32 39.34 51.03
N ASP A 489 14.98 39.93 51.97
CA ASP A 489 14.61 40.03 53.38
C ASP A 489 13.19 40.61 53.51
N ILE A 490 12.20 39.80 53.86
CA ILE A 490 10.82 40.18 54.09
C ILE A 490 10.61 40.40 55.60
N SER A 491 11.62 40.97 56.30
CA SER A 491 11.46 41.30 57.72
C SER A 491 10.97 42.74 58.00
N SER A 492 10.60 43.54 56.99
CA SER A 492 10.17 44.93 57.19
C SER A 492 8.74 45.27 56.82
N LEU A 493 7.83 44.27 56.67
CA LEU A 493 6.42 44.52 56.27
C LEU A 493 5.37 43.95 57.28
N ILE A 494 5.76 43.64 58.51
CA ILE A 494 4.83 43.32 59.59
C ILE A 494 5.17 44.23 60.77
N TYR A 495 4.85 45.51 60.72
CA TYR A 495 4.55 46.44 61.83
C TYR A 495 4.54 47.87 61.23
N GLY A 496 3.35 48.29 60.85
CA GLY A 496 3.04 49.64 60.49
C GLY A 496 1.53 49.77 60.20
#